data_1b241aec81bc76f391573ca51770b401
#
_entry.id   1b241aec81bc76f391573ca51770b401
#
_cell.length_a   1.000
_cell.length_b   1.000
_cell.length_c   1.000
_cell.angle_alpha   90.00
_cell.angle_beta   90.00
_cell.angle_gamma   90.00
#
_symmetry.space_group_name_H-M   'P 1'
#
loop_
_entity.id
_entity.type
_entity.pdbx_description
1 polymer ?
#
loop_
_entity_poly.entity_id
_entity_poly.type
_entity_poly.pdbx_seq_one_letter_code
_entity_poly.pdbx_strand_id
1 'polypeptide(L)'
;YSGQTYSVTEYTMSEIIASVYEKIEKGKKEGTLFIDEINCVSETLAPTMLQFLQCKTFGNQAVPEGWIIAAAGNPPEYNKSVRDFDMVTLDRVRCMNIEADLGVWKEYAREKRLNSAILSYLELRPKNFYRVEADVDGLQFVTARGWEDLSNLMDVYEELGIPVDEEIIHEFLRHEDVAEDVSAYFDL
;
A
#
# COMPACT_ATOMS: atom_id res chain seq x y z
N TYR A 1 40.89 8.25 42.63
CA TYR A 1 39.84 7.75 41.67
C TYR A 1 38.68 8.71 41.76
N SER A 2 38.52 9.58 40.78
CA SER A 2 37.30 10.39 40.61
C SER A 2 36.24 9.49 40.01
N GLY A 3 35.25 9.10 40.78
CA GLY A 3 34.10 8.36 40.30
C GLY A 3 33.27 9.26 39.43
N GLN A 4 33.43 9.18 38.10
CA GLN A 4 32.48 9.75 37.15
C GLN A 4 31.27 8.80 37.04
N THR A 5 30.12 9.29 37.44
CA THR A 5 28.87 8.56 37.28
C THR A 5 28.35 8.85 35.86
N TYR A 6 28.27 7.82 35.04
CA TYR A 6 27.68 7.92 33.71
C TYR A 6 26.21 7.47 33.80
N SER A 7 25.31 8.27 33.28
CA SER A 7 23.94 7.86 33.04
C SER A 7 23.85 7.21 31.66
N VAL A 8 23.49 5.94 31.61
CA VAL A 8 23.27 5.20 30.37
C VAL A 8 21.75 5.03 30.20
N THR A 9 21.21 5.51 29.09
CA THR A 9 19.84 5.22 28.71
C THR A 9 19.88 3.97 27.85
N GLU A 10 19.36 2.85 28.36
CA GLU A 10 19.14 1.65 27.56
C GLU A 10 17.79 1.78 26.83
N TYR A 11 17.81 1.65 25.51
CA TYR A 11 16.61 1.57 24.70
C TYR A 11 16.27 0.09 24.51
N THR A 12 15.00 -0.27 24.72
CA THR A 12 14.48 -1.56 24.27
C THR A 12 14.57 -1.65 22.75
N MET A 13 14.88 -2.84 22.25
CA MET A 13 14.94 -3.07 20.80
C MET A 13 13.57 -2.73 20.18
N SER A 14 13.59 -1.92 19.11
CA SER A 14 12.38 -1.67 18.34
C SER A 14 11.83 -2.98 17.77
N GLU A 15 10.51 -3.15 17.79
CA GLU A 15 9.82 -4.30 17.23
C GLU A 15 10.19 -4.51 15.74
N ILE A 16 10.41 -3.42 15.01
CA ILE A 16 10.89 -3.43 13.63
C ILE A 16 12.19 -4.21 13.48
N ILE A 17 13.19 -3.92 14.33
CA ILE A 17 14.49 -4.60 14.28
C ILE A 17 14.41 -5.98 14.93
N ALA A 18 13.65 -6.13 16.00
CA ALA A 18 13.44 -7.43 16.66
C ALA A 18 12.92 -8.48 15.69
N SER A 19 12.01 -8.10 14.79
CA SER A 19 11.47 -9.00 13.77
C SER A 19 12.55 -9.57 12.83
N VAL A 20 13.58 -8.78 12.52
CA VAL A 20 14.74 -9.24 11.73
C VAL A 20 15.58 -10.25 12.50
N TYR A 21 15.90 -9.93 13.75
CA TYR A 21 16.70 -10.82 14.61
C TYR A 21 16.00 -12.16 14.86
N GLU A 22 14.69 -12.19 15.07
CA GLU A 22 13.92 -13.43 15.16
C GLU A 22 14.03 -14.31 13.91
N LYS A 23 14.07 -13.71 12.72
CA LYS A 23 14.26 -14.47 11.49
C LYS A 23 15.68 -15.03 11.38
N ILE A 24 16.67 -14.29 11.86
CA ILE A 24 18.06 -14.73 11.90
C ILE A 24 18.21 -15.92 12.86
N GLU A 25 17.61 -15.87 14.05
CA GLU A 25 17.57 -16.98 15.01
C GLU A 25 16.92 -18.24 14.40
N LYS A 26 15.93 -18.06 13.50
CA LYS A 26 15.33 -19.15 12.72
C LYS A 26 16.16 -19.58 11.50
N GLY A 27 17.42 -19.14 11.40
CA GLY A 27 18.39 -19.56 10.38
C GLY A 27 18.34 -18.77 9.07
N LYS A 28 17.59 -17.66 8.98
CA LYS A 28 17.55 -16.80 7.78
C LYS A 28 18.70 -15.79 7.84
N LYS A 29 19.70 -15.95 6.99
CA LYS A 29 20.89 -15.09 6.95
C LYS A 29 20.69 -13.79 6.17
N GLU A 30 19.71 -13.75 5.30
CA GLU A 30 19.40 -12.62 4.42
C GLU A 30 17.90 -12.46 4.23
N GLY A 31 17.47 -11.27 3.84
CA GLY A 31 16.05 -10.99 3.60
C GLY A 31 15.79 -9.52 3.31
N THR A 32 14.50 -9.22 3.20
CA THR A 32 13.99 -7.86 3.03
C THR A 32 13.15 -7.50 4.24
N LEU A 33 13.47 -6.38 4.86
CA LEU A 33 12.59 -5.70 5.81
C LEU A 33 11.73 -4.72 5.02
N PHE A 34 10.44 -5.03 4.90
CA PHE A 34 9.48 -4.18 4.19
C PHE A 34 8.71 -3.32 5.20
N ILE A 35 8.65 -2.02 4.92
CA ILE A 35 7.94 -1.03 5.73
C ILE A 35 6.89 -0.37 4.87
N ASP A 36 5.64 -0.60 5.19
CA ASP A 36 4.52 0.04 4.50
C ASP A 36 4.18 1.39 5.12
N GLU A 37 3.61 2.29 4.32
CA GLU A 37 3.18 3.63 4.71
C GLU A 37 4.27 4.45 5.41
N ILE A 38 5.53 4.33 4.97
CA ILE A 38 6.70 4.95 5.62
C ILE A 38 6.57 6.46 5.81
N ASN A 39 5.80 7.14 4.98
CA ASN A 39 5.59 8.58 5.01
C ASN A 39 4.29 9.01 5.72
N CYS A 40 3.55 8.08 6.32
CA CYS A 40 2.38 8.34 7.17
C CYS A 40 2.73 8.46 8.67
N VAL A 41 4.00 8.44 9.03
CA VAL A 41 4.45 8.52 10.42
C VAL A 41 4.26 9.93 11.00
N SER A 42 4.13 10.00 12.34
CA SER A 42 4.00 11.27 13.04
C SER A 42 5.23 12.18 12.86
N GLU A 43 5.05 13.49 13.05
CA GLU A 43 6.14 14.48 12.95
C GLU A 43 7.34 14.13 13.83
N THR A 44 7.08 13.58 14.99
CA THR A 44 8.12 13.22 15.97
C THR A 44 8.91 11.99 15.56
N LEU A 45 8.31 11.07 14.80
CA LEU A 45 8.96 9.85 14.34
C LEU A 45 9.60 9.98 12.96
N ALA A 46 9.14 10.91 12.12
CA ALA A 46 9.64 11.06 10.76
C ALA A 46 11.17 11.18 10.68
N PRO A 47 11.85 12.01 11.50
CA PRO A 47 13.33 12.09 11.45
C PRO A 47 14.01 10.76 11.78
N THR A 48 13.46 10.00 12.73
CA THR A 48 14.00 8.69 13.14
C THR A 48 13.82 7.66 12.02
N MET A 49 12.67 7.65 11.35
CA MET A 49 12.41 6.76 10.23
C MET A 49 13.27 7.08 9.02
N LEU A 50 13.51 8.36 8.74
CA LEU A 50 14.44 8.79 7.69
C LEU A 50 15.88 8.36 8.00
N GLN A 51 16.32 8.55 9.24
CA GLN A 51 17.63 8.07 9.69
C GLN A 51 17.74 6.55 9.55
N PHE A 52 16.65 5.82 9.88
CA PHE A 52 16.60 4.37 9.73
C PHE A 52 16.77 3.94 8.27
N LEU A 53 16.08 4.55 7.34
CA LEU A 53 16.27 4.28 5.91
C LEU A 53 17.69 4.56 5.43
N GLN A 54 18.31 5.64 5.91
CA GLN A 54 19.64 6.06 5.49
C GLN A 54 20.76 5.23 6.10
N CYS A 55 20.68 4.98 7.40
CA CYS A 55 21.77 4.39 8.19
C CYS A 55 21.54 2.91 8.52
N LYS A 56 20.36 2.38 8.25
CA LYS A 56 19.93 1.04 8.67
C LYS A 56 20.03 0.81 10.18
N THR A 57 19.87 1.89 10.96
CA THR A 57 19.93 1.85 12.42
C THR A 57 18.71 2.49 13.04
N PHE A 58 18.18 1.88 14.09
CA PHE A 58 17.11 2.45 14.90
C PHE A 58 17.61 2.54 16.35
N GLY A 59 17.84 3.79 16.82
CA GLY A 59 18.56 4.01 18.06
C GLY A 59 19.99 3.46 17.99
N ASN A 60 20.33 2.58 18.90
CA ASN A 60 21.63 1.89 18.96
C ASN A 60 21.64 0.51 18.26
N GLN A 61 20.54 0.12 17.63
CA GLN A 61 20.37 -1.18 17.00
C GLN A 61 20.52 -1.05 15.47
N ALA A 62 21.31 -1.92 14.86
CA ALA A 62 21.51 -1.95 13.41
C ALA A 62 20.77 -3.12 12.76
N VAL A 63 20.29 -2.91 11.53
CA VAL A 63 19.84 -4.01 10.68
C VAL A 63 21.06 -4.81 10.25
N PRO A 64 21.11 -6.12 10.51
CA PRO A 64 22.27 -6.96 10.19
C PRO A 64 22.63 -6.99 8.71
N GLU A 65 23.89 -7.30 8.43
CA GLU A 65 24.36 -7.52 7.07
C GLU A 65 23.55 -8.65 6.37
N GLY A 66 23.35 -8.54 5.06
CA GLY A 66 22.50 -9.46 4.29
C GLY A 66 21.04 -9.04 4.25
N TRP A 67 20.62 -8.06 5.06
CA TRP A 67 19.25 -7.55 5.03
C TRP A 67 19.18 -6.19 4.32
N ILE A 68 18.16 -6.06 3.47
CA ILE A 68 17.83 -4.78 2.80
C ILE A 68 16.55 -4.20 3.38
N ILE A 69 16.42 -2.89 3.34
CA ILE A 69 15.18 -2.19 3.68
C ILE A 69 14.50 -1.79 2.39
N ALA A 70 13.25 -2.18 2.24
CA ALA A 70 12.34 -1.66 1.23
C ALA A 70 11.16 -0.99 1.93
N ALA A 71 10.73 0.14 1.41
CA ALA A 71 9.62 0.87 1.98
C ALA A 71 8.64 1.30 0.89
N ALA A 72 7.36 1.33 1.23
CA ALA A 72 6.31 1.88 0.39
C ALA A 72 5.67 3.10 1.05
N GLY A 73 5.17 4.01 0.24
CA GLY A 73 4.45 5.18 0.70
C GLY A 73 3.56 5.73 -0.41
N ASN A 74 2.50 6.41 -0.03
CA ASN A 74 1.59 7.04 -0.96
C ASN A 74 2.02 8.49 -1.22
N PRO A 75 1.86 9.02 -2.43
CA PRO A 75 2.13 10.42 -2.68
C PRO A 75 1.07 11.31 -2.00
N PRO A 76 1.39 12.59 -1.71
CA PRO A 76 0.52 13.51 -0.97
C PRO A 76 -0.85 13.74 -1.61
N GLU A 77 -0.97 13.55 -2.92
CA GLU A 77 -2.22 13.69 -3.67
C GLU A 77 -3.29 12.69 -3.19
N TYR A 78 -2.87 11.52 -2.71
CA TYR A 78 -3.77 10.47 -2.23
C TYR A 78 -4.03 10.50 -0.73
N ASN A 79 -3.14 11.16 0.03
CA ASN A 79 -3.29 11.23 1.48
C ASN A 79 -2.69 12.54 2.02
N LYS A 80 -3.55 13.44 2.49
CA LYS A 80 -3.14 14.76 3.02
C LYS A 80 -2.28 14.68 4.29
N SER A 81 -2.28 13.54 4.96
CA SER A 81 -1.45 13.30 6.16
C SER A 81 -0.03 12.84 5.83
N VAL A 82 0.23 12.60 4.55
CA VAL A 82 1.53 12.14 4.03
C VAL A 82 2.49 13.31 3.90
N ARG A 83 3.76 13.04 4.16
CA ARG A 83 4.86 13.99 3.96
C ARG A 83 5.69 13.60 2.76
N ASP A 84 6.10 14.60 2.01
CA ASP A 84 7.13 14.41 1.00
C ASP A 84 8.49 14.18 1.68
N PHE A 85 9.26 13.28 1.10
CA PHE A 85 10.67 13.14 1.45
C PHE A 85 11.46 14.32 0.89
N ASP A 86 12.35 14.86 1.70
CA ASP A 86 13.26 15.89 1.24
C ASP A 86 14.28 15.34 0.22
N MET A 87 14.90 16.24 -0.53
CA MET A 87 15.87 15.89 -1.56
C MET A 87 17.08 15.12 -0.98
N VAL A 88 17.47 15.42 0.25
CA VAL A 88 18.60 14.76 0.91
C VAL A 88 18.30 13.29 1.20
N THR A 89 17.05 12.98 1.54
CA THR A 89 16.56 11.61 1.76
C THR A 89 16.44 10.86 0.43
N LEU A 90 15.85 11.52 -0.58
CA LEU A 90 15.67 10.91 -1.90
C LEU A 90 17.00 10.58 -2.58
N ASP A 91 18.04 11.38 -2.35
CA ASP A 91 19.40 11.13 -2.88
C ASP A 91 20.06 9.86 -2.31
N ARG A 92 19.60 9.40 -1.15
CA ARG A 92 20.15 8.22 -0.44
C ARG A 92 19.36 6.95 -0.61
N VAL A 93 18.17 7.02 -1.19
CA VAL A 93 17.30 5.88 -1.47
C VAL A 93 17.12 5.69 -2.97
N ARG A 94 16.74 4.48 -3.37
CA ARG A 94 16.30 4.21 -4.74
C ARG A 94 14.78 4.35 -4.78
N CYS A 95 14.29 5.45 -5.35
CA CYS A 95 12.87 5.69 -5.51
C CYS A 95 12.36 5.05 -6.82
N MET A 96 11.26 4.34 -6.73
CA MET A 96 10.54 3.76 -7.86
C MET A 96 9.09 4.22 -7.80
N ASN A 97 8.62 4.87 -8.86
CA ASN A 97 7.21 5.20 -8.99
C ASN A 97 6.46 3.99 -9.51
N ILE A 98 5.42 3.59 -8.78
CA ILE A 98 4.54 2.49 -9.15
C ILE A 98 3.23 3.11 -9.65
N GLU A 99 2.85 2.76 -10.86
CA GLU A 99 1.61 3.22 -11.49
C GLU A 99 0.66 2.04 -11.69
N ALA A 100 -0.64 2.36 -11.74
CA ALA A 100 -1.66 1.36 -12.03
C ALA A 100 -1.61 0.98 -13.51
N ASP A 101 -1.43 -0.31 -13.80
CA ASP A 101 -1.39 -0.87 -15.15
C ASP A 101 -2.46 -1.94 -15.31
N LEU A 102 -3.43 -1.71 -16.20
CA LEU A 102 -4.52 -2.65 -16.46
C LEU A 102 -4.03 -3.98 -17.03
N GLY A 103 -3.00 -3.96 -17.88
CA GLY A 103 -2.46 -5.19 -18.48
C GLY A 103 -1.91 -6.13 -17.42
N VAL A 104 -1.05 -5.58 -16.54
CA VAL A 104 -0.47 -6.32 -15.41
C VAL A 104 -1.56 -6.76 -14.43
N TRP A 105 -2.52 -5.89 -14.12
CA TRP A 105 -3.61 -6.25 -13.22
C TRP A 105 -4.50 -7.38 -13.79
N LYS A 106 -4.72 -7.40 -15.11
CA LYS A 106 -5.48 -8.48 -15.76
C LYS A 106 -4.78 -9.84 -15.69
N GLU A 107 -3.45 -9.86 -15.73
CA GLU A 107 -2.67 -11.10 -15.49
C GLU A 107 -2.90 -11.60 -14.08
N TYR A 108 -2.74 -10.72 -13.10
CA TYR A 108 -3.04 -11.00 -11.68
C TYR A 108 -4.48 -11.48 -11.48
N ALA A 109 -5.45 -10.77 -12.07
CA ALA A 109 -6.88 -11.10 -11.95
C ALA A 109 -7.21 -12.50 -12.49
N ARG A 110 -6.57 -12.91 -13.60
CA ARG A 110 -6.72 -14.27 -14.15
C ARG A 110 -6.11 -15.33 -13.23
N GLU A 111 -4.93 -15.07 -12.66
CA GLU A 111 -4.30 -15.98 -11.69
C GLU A 111 -5.17 -16.14 -10.44
N LYS A 112 -5.76 -15.07 -9.95
CA LYS A 112 -6.68 -15.05 -8.81
C LYS A 112 -8.07 -15.56 -9.14
N ARG A 113 -8.39 -15.76 -10.41
CA ARG A 113 -9.73 -16.16 -10.92
C ARG A 113 -10.83 -15.16 -10.54
N LEU A 114 -10.52 -13.87 -10.64
CA LEU A 114 -11.50 -12.83 -10.43
C LEU A 114 -12.63 -12.92 -11.47
N ASN A 115 -13.78 -12.36 -11.13
CA ASN A 115 -15.01 -12.45 -11.90
C ASN A 115 -14.80 -12.04 -13.38
N SER A 116 -15.21 -12.89 -14.29
CA SER A 116 -14.97 -12.72 -15.73
C SER A 116 -15.76 -11.55 -16.32
N ALA A 117 -16.89 -11.16 -15.72
CA ALA A 117 -17.68 -10.01 -16.19
C ALA A 117 -16.91 -8.71 -15.98
N ILE A 118 -16.19 -8.57 -14.84
CA ILE A 118 -15.31 -7.42 -14.59
C ILE A 118 -14.18 -7.36 -15.63
N LEU A 119 -13.52 -8.49 -15.90
CA LEU A 119 -12.47 -8.54 -16.92
C LEU A 119 -12.99 -8.15 -18.31
N SER A 120 -14.17 -8.63 -18.67
CA SER A 120 -14.82 -8.29 -19.95
C SER A 120 -15.23 -6.82 -20.00
N TYR A 121 -15.76 -6.27 -18.93
CA TYR A 121 -16.07 -4.85 -18.82
C TYR A 121 -14.82 -3.99 -19.03
N LEU A 122 -13.73 -4.30 -18.35
CA LEU A 122 -12.48 -3.53 -18.43
C LEU A 122 -11.76 -3.69 -19.78
N GLU A 123 -12.04 -4.73 -20.56
CA GLU A 123 -11.62 -4.82 -21.97
C GLU A 123 -12.33 -3.76 -22.82
N LEU A 124 -13.61 -3.53 -22.58
CA LEU A 124 -14.42 -2.55 -23.32
C LEU A 124 -14.21 -1.11 -22.81
N ARG A 125 -13.93 -0.95 -21.55
CA ARG A 125 -13.83 0.33 -20.84
C ARG A 125 -12.50 0.47 -20.07
N PRO A 126 -11.33 0.37 -20.73
CA PRO A 126 -10.04 0.37 -20.05
C PRO A 126 -9.76 1.63 -19.23
N LYS A 127 -10.38 2.76 -19.60
CA LYS A 127 -10.24 4.04 -18.89
C LYS A 127 -10.86 4.02 -17.49
N ASN A 128 -11.81 3.12 -17.23
CA ASN A 128 -12.50 3.00 -15.96
C ASN A 128 -11.72 2.13 -14.95
N PHE A 129 -10.58 1.58 -15.34
CA PHE A 129 -9.76 0.76 -14.43
C PHE A 129 -9.21 1.55 -13.24
N TYR A 130 -8.70 2.75 -13.49
CA TYR A 130 -8.13 3.60 -12.46
C TYR A 130 -8.49 5.06 -12.75
N ARG A 131 -9.30 5.65 -11.89
CA ARG A 131 -9.71 7.05 -11.97
C ARG A 131 -9.67 7.65 -10.58
N VAL A 132 -9.15 8.87 -10.45
CA VAL A 132 -9.18 9.66 -9.24
C VAL A 132 -9.53 11.08 -9.64
N GLU A 133 -10.70 11.55 -9.25
CA GLU A 133 -11.24 12.86 -9.61
C GLU A 133 -11.76 13.56 -8.36
N ALA A 134 -11.55 14.86 -8.27
CA ALA A 134 -12.10 15.68 -7.19
C ALA A 134 -13.17 16.59 -7.77
N ASP A 135 -14.35 16.55 -7.21
CA ASP A 135 -15.46 17.42 -7.56
C ASP A 135 -15.96 18.22 -6.34
N VAL A 136 -17.12 18.88 -6.48
CA VAL A 136 -17.73 19.68 -5.42
C VAL A 136 -18.25 18.84 -4.26
N ASP A 137 -18.59 17.58 -4.49
CA ASP A 137 -19.16 16.65 -3.53
C ASP A 137 -18.08 15.81 -2.82
N GLY A 138 -16.85 15.83 -3.34
CA GLY A 138 -15.71 15.17 -2.72
C GLY A 138 -14.76 14.50 -3.68
N LEU A 139 -14.06 13.48 -3.21
CA LEU A 139 -13.13 12.67 -3.98
C LEU A 139 -13.85 11.44 -4.52
N GLN A 140 -13.95 11.35 -5.83
CA GLN A 140 -14.43 10.16 -6.53
C GLN A 140 -13.25 9.34 -7.04
N PHE A 141 -13.29 8.02 -6.87
CA PHE A 141 -12.18 7.19 -7.31
C PHE A 141 -12.58 5.75 -7.62
N VAL A 142 -11.84 5.18 -8.55
CA VAL A 142 -11.82 3.74 -8.86
C VAL A 142 -10.39 3.27 -8.82
N THR A 143 -10.16 2.15 -8.15
CA THR A 143 -8.82 1.58 -7.97
C THR A 143 -8.81 0.09 -8.29
N ALA A 144 -7.62 -0.46 -8.53
CA ALA A 144 -7.42 -1.89 -8.73
C ALA A 144 -7.97 -2.74 -7.57
N ARG A 145 -7.86 -2.25 -6.33
CA ARG A 145 -8.43 -2.89 -5.13
C ARG A 145 -9.95 -2.91 -5.17
N GLY A 146 -10.58 -1.78 -5.53
CA GLY A 146 -12.05 -1.72 -5.65
C GLY A 146 -12.60 -2.76 -6.62
N TRP A 147 -11.93 -2.99 -7.74
CA TRP A 147 -12.32 -4.05 -8.70
C TRP A 147 -12.17 -5.46 -8.12
N GLU A 148 -11.10 -5.73 -7.37
CA GLU A 148 -10.92 -7.03 -6.72
C GLU A 148 -11.95 -7.27 -5.63
N ASP A 149 -12.21 -6.26 -4.79
CA ASP A 149 -13.21 -6.36 -3.71
C ASP A 149 -14.62 -6.54 -4.28
N LEU A 150 -14.98 -5.81 -5.35
CA LEU A 150 -16.24 -6.01 -6.06
C LEU A 150 -16.36 -7.43 -6.65
N SER A 151 -15.28 -7.94 -7.26
CA SER A 151 -15.24 -9.30 -7.79
C SER A 151 -15.54 -10.33 -6.70
N ASN A 152 -14.88 -10.21 -5.56
CA ASN A 152 -15.09 -11.13 -4.43
C ASN A 152 -16.52 -11.07 -3.90
N LEU A 153 -17.13 -9.87 -3.86
CA LEU A 153 -18.53 -9.73 -3.48
C LEU A 153 -19.46 -10.38 -4.51
N MET A 154 -19.25 -10.13 -5.79
CA MET A 154 -20.07 -10.68 -6.88
C MET A 154 -20.14 -12.21 -6.82
N ASP A 155 -19.00 -12.87 -6.58
CA ASP A 155 -18.93 -14.32 -6.48
C ASP A 155 -19.80 -14.83 -5.30
N VAL A 156 -19.73 -14.16 -4.14
CA VAL A 156 -20.57 -14.50 -2.97
C VAL A 156 -22.05 -14.24 -3.26
N TYR A 157 -22.38 -13.15 -3.91
CA TYR A 157 -23.76 -12.80 -4.22
C TYR A 157 -24.37 -13.76 -5.24
N GLU A 158 -23.58 -14.20 -6.22
CA GLU A 158 -23.99 -15.24 -7.17
C GLU A 158 -24.32 -16.56 -6.46
N GLU A 159 -23.46 -17.00 -5.52
CA GLU A 159 -23.71 -18.19 -4.69
C GLU A 159 -25.00 -18.10 -3.85
N LEU A 160 -25.32 -16.90 -3.37
CA LEU A 160 -26.49 -16.63 -2.56
C LEU A 160 -27.76 -16.34 -3.38
N GLY A 161 -27.63 -16.16 -4.69
CA GLY A 161 -28.71 -15.74 -5.57
C GLY A 161 -29.20 -14.32 -5.31
N ILE A 162 -28.31 -13.43 -4.84
CA ILE A 162 -28.59 -12.01 -4.57
C ILE A 162 -28.11 -11.20 -5.76
N PRO A 163 -28.93 -10.32 -6.34
CA PRO A 163 -28.50 -9.45 -7.41
C PRO A 163 -27.51 -8.38 -6.88
N VAL A 164 -26.54 -8.01 -7.70
CA VAL A 164 -25.65 -6.87 -7.45
C VAL A 164 -26.24 -5.66 -8.18
N ASP A 165 -26.65 -4.65 -7.43
CA ASP A 165 -27.21 -3.41 -7.96
C ASP A 165 -26.16 -2.28 -8.00
N GLU A 166 -26.56 -1.13 -8.54
CA GLU A 166 -25.71 0.04 -8.68
C GLU A 166 -25.22 0.59 -7.31
N GLU A 167 -26.07 0.56 -6.28
CA GLU A 167 -25.74 1.07 -4.95
C GLU A 167 -24.61 0.22 -4.34
N ILE A 168 -24.68 -1.09 -4.48
CA ILE A 168 -23.63 -2.01 -4.05
C ILE A 168 -22.34 -1.79 -4.85
N ILE A 169 -22.42 -1.64 -6.18
CA ILE A 169 -21.26 -1.37 -7.01
C ILE A 169 -20.57 -0.08 -6.57
N HIS A 170 -21.35 0.98 -6.27
CA HIS A 170 -20.82 2.26 -5.84
C HIS A 170 -20.09 2.20 -4.48
N GLU A 171 -20.40 1.26 -3.61
CA GLU A 171 -19.65 1.05 -2.35
C GLU A 171 -18.19 0.69 -2.59
N PHE A 172 -17.88 0.00 -3.70
CA PHE A 172 -16.53 -0.45 -4.07
C PHE A 172 -15.86 0.47 -5.09
N LEU A 173 -16.64 0.92 -6.08
CA LEU A 173 -16.20 1.84 -7.13
C LEU A 173 -16.78 3.22 -6.84
N ARG A 174 -16.12 3.97 -5.98
CA ARG A 174 -16.58 5.27 -5.47
C ARG A 174 -16.48 6.38 -6.51
N HIS A 175 -17.03 6.11 -7.67
CA HIS A 175 -17.12 7.02 -8.81
C HIS A 175 -18.47 6.80 -9.50
N GLU A 176 -19.35 7.78 -9.41
CA GLU A 176 -20.74 7.68 -9.81
C GLU A 176 -20.91 7.23 -11.25
N ASP A 177 -20.29 7.93 -12.22
CA ASP A 177 -20.36 7.56 -13.63
C ASP A 177 -19.87 6.14 -13.93
N VAL A 178 -18.86 5.67 -13.16
CA VAL A 178 -18.32 4.32 -13.38
C VAL A 178 -19.23 3.27 -12.79
N ALA A 179 -19.80 3.51 -11.62
CA ALA A 179 -20.75 2.58 -10.98
C ALA A 179 -22.01 2.41 -11.85
N GLU A 180 -22.56 3.50 -12.39
CA GLU A 180 -23.68 3.49 -13.31
C GLU A 180 -23.35 2.70 -14.61
N ASP A 181 -22.21 2.98 -15.27
CA ASP A 181 -21.79 2.28 -16.50
C ASP A 181 -21.55 0.78 -16.27
N VAL A 182 -21.01 0.39 -15.09
CA VAL A 182 -20.81 -1.02 -14.69
C VAL A 182 -22.15 -1.71 -14.44
N SER A 183 -23.06 -1.08 -13.71
CA SER A 183 -24.40 -1.62 -13.44
C SER A 183 -25.14 -1.85 -14.75
N ALA A 184 -25.18 -0.86 -15.62
CA ALA A 184 -25.80 -0.99 -16.93
C ALA A 184 -25.17 -2.10 -17.80
N TYR A 185 -23.87 -2.35 -17.66
CA TYR A 185 -23.19 -3.44 -18.37
C TYR A 185 -23.56 -4.82 -17.82
N PHE A 186 -23.78 -4.96 -16.52
CA PHE A 186 -24.12 -6.24 -15.90
C PHE A 186 -25.61 -6.61 -16.09
N ASP A 187 -26.47 -5.62 -16.36
CA ASP A 187 -27.91 -5.84 -16.65
C ASP A 187 -28.16 -6.34 -18.10
N LEU A 188 -27.12 -6.42 -18.94
CA LEU A 188 -27.16 -6.93 -20.31
C LEU A 188 -26.88 -8.43 -20.38
#